data_0c5e871f818155565a692fd771001981
#
_entry.id   0c5e871f818155565a692fd771001981
#
_cell.length_a   1.000
_cell.length_b   1.000
_cell.length_c   1.000
_cell.angle_alpha   90.00
_cell.angle_beta   90.00
_cell.angle_gamma   90.00
#
_symmetry.space_group_name_H-M   'P 1'
#
loop_
_entity.id
_entity.type
_entity.pdbx_description
1 polymer ?
#
loop_
_entity_poly.entity_id
_entity_poly.type
_entity_poly.pdbx_seq_one_letter_code
_entity_poly.pdbx_strand_id
1 'polypeptide(L)'
;MFIGVTGYNHESSAALVDKNGVLIDYYREESLSRIKGDKSFPKRSIKKLIESNNLKIQDIERVAFYERPLSSFLHTAKEASLHMPKSLSLLAHQFRNFNRSSVSCYLDFAKQFRGLETKLIYSDHHLSHTLTALAYSNTKKDICSVVVDGFGDRSTASISQVIDPTEINELWECPYPVSLGLFYSTITDYLGFAINEGEYKVMGLSSFGDSNSKLAKLVSGLMDWDSKSNKLISEMSYFDYHLSTSKSYSSKLEDLLGPARNPFVPLIPG
;
A
#
# COMPACT_ATOMS: atom_id res chain seq x y z
N MET A 1 0.97 1.11 -27.35
CA MET A 1 1.17 1.92 -26.12
C MET A 1 0.55 1.20 -24.94
N PHE A 2 1.09 1.47 -23.71
CA PHE A 2 0.61 0.88 -22.47
C PHE A 2 0.28 2.00 -21.49
N ILE A 3 -0.78 1.85 -20.71
CA ILE A 3 -1.14 2.80 -19.64
C ILE A 3 -1.03 2.08 -18.31
N GLY A 4 -0.23 2.64 -17.39
CA GLY A 4 -0.24 2.25 -15.97
C GLY A 4 -1.15 3.18 -15.18
N VAL A 5 -1.94 2.64 -14.24
CA VAL A 5 -2.85 3.44 -13.41
C VAL A 5 -2.75 3.06 -11.94
N THR A 6 -2.84 4.07 -11.08
CA THR A 6 -3.03 3.92 -9.63
C THR A 6 -4.30 4.65 -9.19
N GLY A 7 -4.87 4.24 -8.06
CA GLY A 7 -6.04 4.91 -7.49
C GLY A 7 -6.66 4.14 -6.33
N TYR A 8 -7.70 4.71 -5.73
CA TYR A 8 -8.55 4.21 -4.65
C TYR A 8 -7.86 4.14 -3.28
N ASN A 9 -6.74 3.45 -3.16
CA ASN A 9 -6.02 3.30 -1.88
C ASN A 9 -4.96 4.39 -1.69
N HIS A 10 -4.31 4.76 -2.80
CA HIS A 10 -3.28 5.79 -2.86
C HIS A 10 -3.69 6.94 -3.77
N GLU A 11 -2.86 7.96 -3.87
CA GLU A 11 -3.03 9.06 -4.80
C GLU A 11 -3.13 8.55 -6.24
N SER A 12 -4.15 9.01 -6.91
CA SER A 12 -4.47 8.53 -8.25
C SER A 12 -3.59 9.17 -9.31
N SER A 13 -3.13 8.35 -10.25
CA SER A 13 -2.33 8.80 -11.38
C SER A 13 -2.46 7.87 -12.57
N ALA A 14 -2.01 8.36 -13.73
CA ALA A 14 -1.86 7.56 -14.93
C ALA A 14 -0.55 7.89 -15.64
N ALA A 15 0.11 6.88 -16.18
CA ALA A 15 1.36 6.98 -16.93
C ALA A 15 1.23 6.30 -18.28
N LEU A 16 1.78 6.90 -19.33
CA LEU A 16 1.86 6.35 -20.68
C LEU A 16 3.27 5.83 -20.95
N VAL A 17 3.38 4.59 -21.38
CA VAL A 17 4.65 3.93 -21.66
C VAL A 17 4.62 3.35 -23.07
N ASP A 18 5.74 3.42 -23.78
CA ASP A 18 5.88 2.81 -25.10
C ASP A 18 6.21 1.31 -25.00
N LYS A 19 6.32 0.66 -26.16
CA LYS A 19 6.67 -0.79 -26.25
C LYS A 19 8.09 -1.13 -25.76
N ASN A 20 8.96 -0.14 -25.60
CA ASN A 20 10.33 -0.31 -25.11
C ASN A 20 10.43 -0.03 -23.60
N GLY A 21 9.30 0.27 -22.92
CA GLY A 21 9.27 0.61 -21.50
C GLY A 21 9.65 2.08 -21.21
N VAL A 22 9.72 2.94 -22.24
CA VAL A 22 10.03 4.36 -22.05
C VAL A 22 8.80 5.11 -21.59
N LEU A 23 8.90 5.84 -20.48
CA LEU A 23 7.85 6.74 -20.00
C LEU A 23 7.71 7.92 -20.98
N ILE A 24 6.54 8.05 -21.59
CA ILE A 24 6.21 9.09 -22.56
C ILE A 24 5.56 10.29 -21.87
N ASP A 25 4.59 10.03 -20.97
CA ASP A 25 3.83 11.09 -20.31
C ASP A 25 3.24 10.57 -18.99
N TYR A 26 2.93 11.50 -18.06
CA TYR A 26 2.43 11.16 -16.74
C TYR A 26 1.61 12.29 -16.14
N TYR A 27 0.46 11.94 -15.54
CA TYR A 27 -0.39 12.89 -14.84
C TYR A 27 -0.87 12.34 -13.51
N ARG A 28 -0.80 13.19 -12.48
CA ARG A 28 -1.45 12.95 -11.18
C ARG A 28 -2.86 13.53 -11.22
N GLU A 29 -3.84 12.77 -10.72
CA GLU A 29 -5.24 13.21 -10.70
C GLU A 29 -5.42 14.50 -9.90
N GLU A 30 -4.74 14.63 -8.77
CA GLU A 30 -4.78 15.82 -7.90
C GLU A 30 -4.38 17.12 -8.63
N SER A 31 -3.43 17.04 -9.57
CA SER A 31 -3.00 18.20 -10.36
C SER A 31 -4.09 18.70 -11.30
N LEU A 32 -4.98 17.81 -11.72
CA LEU A 32 -6.08 18.09 -12.64
C LEU A 32 -7.42 18.31 -11.92
N SER A 33 -7.66 17.60 -10.84
CA SER A 33 -8.86 17.73 -10.01
C SER A 33 -8.81 18.90 -9.04
N ARG A 34 -7.58 19.35 -8.66
CA ARG A 34 -7.31 20.35 -7.62
C ARG A 34 -7.74 19.86 -6.22
N ILE A 35 -7.86 18.56 -6.03
CA ILE A 35 -8.12 17.92 -4.75
C ILE A 35 -6.81 17.28 -4.29
N LYS A 36 -6.23 17.75 -3.19
CA LYS A 36 -4.98 17.21 -2.65
C LYS A 36 -5.17 15.76 -2.22
N GLY A 37 -4.26 14.88 -2.64
CA GLY A 37 -4.32 13.46 -2.32
C GLY A 37 -5.52 12.75 -2.93
N ASP A 38 -6.00 13.19 -4.11
CA ASP A 38 -7.16 12.61 -4.79
C ASP A 38 -6.96 11.11 -5.03
N LYS A 39 -7.80 10.31 -4.40
CA LYS A 39 -7.80 8.82 -4.47
C LYS A 39 -8.89 8.28 -5.39
N SER A 40 -9.62 9.14 -6.10
CA SER A 40 -10.69 8.71 -7.01
C SER A 40 -10.12 7.97 -8.23
N PHE A 41 -10.99 7.33 -9.01
CA PHE A 41 -10.58 6.77 -10.31
C PHE A 41 -9.89 7.83 -11.17
N PRO A 42 -8.68 7.59 -11.74
CA PRO A 42 -7.85 8.59 -12.42
C PRO A 42 -8.39 9.02 -13.79
N LYS A 43 -9.63 9.44 -13.83
CA LYS A 43 -10.37 9.76 -15.06
C LYS A 43 -9.73 10.91 -15.84
N ARG A 44 -9.36 12.00 -15.13
CA ARG A 44 -8.80 13.19 -15.77
C ARG A 44 -7.40 12.93 -16.27
N SER A 45 -6.60 12.18 -15.50
CA SER A 45 -5.24 11.77 -15.86
C SER A 45 -5.23 10.90 -17.12
N ILE A 46 -6.10 9.87 -17.20
CA ILE A 46 -6.23 9.01 -18.38
C ILE A 46 -6.71 9.83 -19.59
N LYS A 47 -7.74 10.65 -19.41
CA LYS A 47 -8.25 11.51 -20.47
C LYS A 47 -7.15 12.43 -21.01
N LYS A 48 -6.40 13.06 -20.11
CA LYS A 48 -5.31 13.98 -20.47
C LYS A 48 -4.18 13.26 -21.22
N LEU A 49 -3.79 12.03 -20.80
CA LEU A 49 -2.82 11.23 -21.54
C LEU A 49 -3.27 10.95 -22.97
N ILE A 50 -4.51 10.53 -23.16
CA ILE A 50 -5.07 10.23 -24.48
C ILE A 50 -5.09 11.48 -25.36
N GLU A 51 -5.58 12.61 -24.83
CA GLU A 51 -5.69 13.87 -25.57
C GLU A 51 -4.33 14.47 -25.92
N SER A 52 -3.40 14.56 -24.95
CA SER A 52 -2.08 15.18 -25.14
C SER A 52 -1.21 14.42 -26.14
N ASN A 53 -1.40 13.12 -26.25
CA ASN A 53 -0.63 12.25 -27.14
C ASN A 53 -1.39 11.85 -28.42
N ASN A 54 -2.56 12.47 -28.70
CA ASN A 54 -3.41 12.20 -29.86
C ASN A 54 -3.74 10.71 -30.07
N LEU A 55 -3.94 9.97 -28.94
CA LEU A 55 -4.18 8.52 -28.98
C LEU A 55 -5.67 8.22 -29.20
N LYS A 56 -5.92 7.11 -29.87
CA LYS A 56 -7.22 6.44 -29.89
C LYS A 56 -7.20 5.24 -28.97
N ILE A 57 -8.36 4.78 -28.51
CA ILE A 57 -8.50 3.58 -27.66
C ILE A 57 -7.80 2.35 -28.27
N GLN A 58 -7.81 2.23 -29.59
CA GLN A 58 -7.17 1.13 -30.31
C GLN A 58 -5.64 1.16 -30.25
N ASP A 59 -5.01 2.33 -30.05
CA ASP A 59 -3.56 2.48 -29.97
C ASP A 59 -3.00 2.01 -28.61
N ILE A 60 -3.88 1.80 -27.63
CA ILE A 60 -3.57 1.30 -26.31
C ILE A 60 -3.69 -0.22 -26.34
N GLU A 61 -2.62 -0.93 -26.08
CA GLU A 61 -2.56 -2.41 -26.05
C GLU A 61 -3.08 -2.97 -24.73
N ARG A 62 -2.61 -2.43 -23.60
CA ARG A 62 -3.01 -2.83 -22.26
C ARG A 62 -3.07 -1.65 -21.32
N VAL A 63 -3.91 -1.80 -20.30
CA VAL A 63 -3.97 -0.92 -19.13
C VAL A 63 -3.60 -1.77 -17.93
N ALA A 64 -2.54 -1.41 -17.22
CA ALA A 64 -2.07 -2.13 -16.03
C ALA A 64 -2.54 -1.42 -14.77
N PHE A 65 -3.20 -2.15 -13.88
CA PHE A 65 -3.51 -1.72 -12.53
C PHE A 65 -2.57 -2.43 -11.54
N TYR A 66 -2.05 -1.72 -10.57
CA TYR A 66 -0.90 -2.10 -9.74
C TYR A 66 -1.17 -3.17 -8.68
N GLU A 67 -2.43 -3.60 -8.49
CA GLU A 67 -2.82 -4.61 -7.49
C GLU A 67 -3.91 -5.53 -8.04
N ARG A 68 -4.22 -6.61 -7.32
CA ARG A 68 -5.32 -7.55 -7.59
C ARG A 68 -6.49 -7.27 -6.63
N PRO A 69 -7.40 -6.34 -6.94
CA PRO A 69 -8.38 -5.81 -5.98
C PRO A 69 -9.27 -6.87 -5.35
N LEU A 70 -9.70 -7.87 -6.12
CA LEU A 70 -10.56 -8.93 -5.62
C LEU A 70 -9.80 -9.86 -4.66
N SER A 71 -8.53 -10.15 -4.95
CA SER A 71 -7.66 -10.94 -4.07
C SER A 71 -7.48 -10.24 -2.73
N SER A 72 -7.13 -8.95 -2.76
CA SER A 72 -6.97 -8.09 -1.60
C SER A 72 -8.25 -8.05 -0.74
N PHE A 73 -9.40 -7.80 -1.38
CA PHE A 73 -10.70 -7.78 -0.69
C PHE A 73 -11.03 -9.12 -0.01
N LEU A 74 -10.89 -10.24 -0.74
CA LEU A 74 -11.21 -11.57 -0.21
C LEU A 74 -10.28 -11.97 0.94
N HIS A 75 -8.98 -11.61 0.83
CA HIS A 75 -8.01 -11.92 1.87
C HIS A 75 -8.30 -11.15 3.16
N THR A 76 -8.53 -9.84 3.08
CA THR A 76 -8.85 -9.01 4.25
C THR A 76 -10.21 -9.36 4.86
N ALA A 77 -11.22 -9.69 4.04
CA ALA A 77 -12.52 -10.14 4.52
C ALA A 77 -12.43 -11.49 5.24
N LYS A 78 -11.64 -12.44 4.70
CA LYS A 78 -11.36 -13.73 5.36
C LYS A 78 -10.66 -13.49 6.70
N GLU A 79 -9.61 -12.71 6.74
CA GLU A 79 -8.87 -12.41 7.96
C GLU A 79 -9.78 -11.77 9.01
N ALA A 80 -10.54 -10.74 8.63
CA ALA A 80 -11.51 -10.13 9.52
C ALA A 80 -12.55 -11.14 10.03
N SER A 81 -13.00 -12.10 9.21
CA SER A 81 -13.98 -13.13 9.63
C SER A 81 -13.46 -14.06 10.73
N LEU A 82 -12.15 -14.33 10.76
CA LEU A 82 -11.51 -15.15 11.78
C LEU A 82 -11.50 -14.48 13.16
N HIS A 83 -11.65 -13.16 13.22
CA HIS A 83 -11.61 -12.36 14.44
C HIS A 83 -12.98 -11.85 14.91
N MET A 84 -14.08 -12.43 14.39
CA MET A 84 -15.44 -12.11 14.85
C MET A 84 -15.63 -12.43 16.35
N PRO A 85 -16.39 -11.63 17.11
CA PRO A 85 -17.16 -10.45 16.66
C PRO A 85 -16.37 -9.12 16.66
N LYS A 86 -15.10 -9.10 17.08
CA LYS A 86 -14.31 -7.87 17.24
C LYS A 86 -14.14 -7.09 15.92
N SER A 87 -14.05 -7.79 14.81
CA SER A 87 -13.85 -7.23 13.46
C SER A 87 -15.15 -6.94 12.70
N LEU A 88 -16.32 -7.02 13.34
CA LEU A 88 -17.61 -6.81 12.67
C LEU A 88 -17.72 -5.42 12.02
N SER A 89 -17.21 -4.39 12.67
CA SER A 89 -17.20 -3.03 12.13
C SER A 89 -16.33 -2.91 10.88
N LEU A 90 -15.17 -3.57 10.86
CA LEU A 90 -14.26 -3.62 9.73
C LEU A 90 -14.91 -4.35 8.54
N LEU A 91 -15.48 -5.52 8.74
CA LEU A 91 -16.22 -6.24 7.70
C LEU A 91 -17.36 -5.41 7.13
N ALA A 92 -18.21 -4.83 8.01
CA ALA A 92 -19.30 -3.98 7.57
C ALA A 92 -18.82 -2.77 6.76
N HIS A 93 -17.69 -2.16 7.15
CA HIS A 93 -17.06 -1.08 6.41
C HIS A 93 -16.57 -1.53 5.02
N GLN A 94 -15.88 -2.67 4.93
CA GLN A 94 -15.39 -3.22 3.66
C GLN A 94 -16.54 -3.48 2.67
N PHE A 95 -17.61 -4.17 3.10
CA PHE A 95 -18.75 -4.44 2.24
C PHE A 95 -19.50 -3.17 1.83
N ARG A 96 -19.66 -2.21 2.73
CA ARG A 96 -20.32 -0.93 2.44
C ARG A 96 -19.56 -0.12 1.39
N ASN A 97 -18.23 -0.18 1.41
CA ASN A 97 -17.37 0.57 0.50
C ASN A 97 -16.92 -0.24 -0.71
N PHE A 98 -17.42 -1.46 -0.90
CA PHE A 98 -17.03 -2.35 -2.00
C PHE A 98 -17.06 -1.66 -3.37
N ASN A 99 -18.15 -0.97 -3.69
CA ASN A 99 -18.32 -0.26 -4.97
C ASN A 99 -17.53 1.08 -5.07
N ARG A 100 -16.79 1.45 -4.03
CA ARG A 100 -15.93 2.65 -4.00
C ARG A 100 -14.46 2.29 -3.81
N SER A 101 -14.15 1.01 -3.81
CA SER A 101 -12.78 0.47 -3.70
C SER A 101 -12.23 0.14 -5.07
N SER A 102 -10.96 -0.26 -5.11
CA SER A 102 -10.27 -0.71 -6.32
C SER A 102 -10.98 -1.87 -7.04
N VAL A 103 -11.87 -2.61 -6.35
CA VAL A 103 -12.70 -3.66 -6.97
C VAL A 103 -13.61 -3.10 -8.06
N SER A 104 -14.03 -1.83 -7.98
CA SER A 104 -14.84 -1.18 -9.02
C SER A 104 -14.05 -0.74 -10.26
N CYS A 105 -12.73 -0.88 -10.26
CA CYS A 105 -11.84 -0.39 -11.32
C CYS A 105 -12.29 -0.81 -12.73
N TYR A 106 -12.67 -2.09 -12.92
CA TYR A 106 -13.19 -2.57 -14.20
C TYR A 106 -14.45 -1.81 -14.65
N LEU A 107 -15.40 -1.61 -13.73
CA LEU A 107 -16.65 -0.92 -14.02
C LEU A 107 -16.44 0.57 -14.31
N ASP A 108 -15.48 1.18 -13.62
CA ASP A 108 -15.12 2.58 -13.86
C ASP A 108 -14.50 2.76 -15.25
N PHE A 109 -13.63 1.83 -15.69
CA PHE A 109 -13.15 1.81 -17.08
C PHE A 109 -14.27 1.62 -18.07
N ALA A 110 -15.14 0.61 -17.89
CA ALA A 110 -16.27 0.34 -18.78
C ALA A 110 -17.20 1.56 -18.92
N LYS A 111 -17.42 2.28 -17.83
CA LYS A 111 -18.28 3.48 -17.80
C LYS A 111 -17.63 4.71 -18.39
N GLN A 112 -16.33 4.94 -18.17
CA GLN A 112 -15.64 6.18 -18.51
C GLN A 112 -14.86 6.09 -19.83
N PHE A 113 -14.32 4.91 -20.16
CA PHE A 113 -13.41 4.65 -21.29
C PHE A 113 -13.74 3.32 -21.96
N ARG A 114 -14.95 3.27 -22.55
CA ARG A 114 -15.45 2.05 -23.20
C ARG A 114 -14.45 1.48 -24.19
N GLY A 115 -14.12 0.19 -24.01
CA GLY A 115 -13.12 -0.54 -24.77
C GLY A 115 -11.76 -0.67 -24.07
N LEU A 116 -11.44 0.18 -23.06
CA LEU A 116 -10.23 -0.01 -22.25
C LEU A 116 -10.42 -1.07 -21.18
N GLU A 117 -11.65 -1.31 -20.70
CA GLU A 117 -11.94 -2.35 -19.71
C GLU A 117 -11.53 -3.75 -20.19
N THR A 118 -11.62 -4.03 -21.49
CA THR A 118 -11.22 -5.30 -22.09
C THR A 118 -9.70 -5.47 -22.19
N LYS A 119 -8.96 -4.38 -22.01
CA LYS A 119 -7.49 -4.31 -22.07
C LYS A 119 -6.86 -4.25 -20.67
N LEU A 120 -7.70 -4.17 -19.62
CA LEU A 120 -7.26 -4.06 -18.23
C LEU A 120 -6.61 -5.36 -17.76
N ILE A 121 -5.44 -5.23 -17.15
CA ILE A 121 -4.72 -6.29 -16.47
C ILE A 121 -4.42 -5.86 -15.04
N TYR A 122 -4.44 -6.82 -14.12
CA TYR A 122 -4.12 -6.62 -12.72
C TYR A 122 -2.75 -7.24 -12.42
N SER A 123 -1.82 -6.44 -11.94
CA SER A 123 -0.52 -6.91 -11.49
C SER A 123 -0.64 -7.41 -10.04
N ASP A 124 0.27 -8.27 -9.63
CA ASP A 124 0.50 -8.50 -8.21
C ASP A 124 1.14 -7.23 -7.59
N HIS A 125 0.73 -6.87 -6.38
CA HIS A 125 1.16 -5.61 -5.74
C HIS A 125 2.66 -5.58 -5.50
N HIS A 126 3.24 -6.63 -4.89
CA HIS A 126 4.67 -6.69 -4.63
C HIS A 126 5.50 -6.86 -5.91
N LEU A 127 4.94 -7.53 -6.92
CA LEU A 127 5.54 -7.56 -8.26
C LEU A 127 5.60 -6.15 -8.86
N SER A 128 4.55 -5.32 -8.67
CA SER A 128 4.55 -3.93 -9.15
C SER A 128 5.64 -3.10 -8.49
N HIS A 129 5.88 -3.27 -7.17
CA HIS A 129 7.00 -2.64 -6.47
C HIS A 129 8.35 -3.12 -7.01
N THR A 130 8.54 -4.43 -7.20
CA THR A 130 9.76 -5.01 -7.75
C THR A 130 10.05 -4.47 -9.15
N LEU A 131 9.05 -4.45 -10.04
CA LEU A 131 9.20 -3.94 -11.41
C LEU A 131 9.49 -2.43 -11.42
N THR A 132 8.92 -1.66 -10.49
CA THR A 132 9.22 -0.24 -10.34
C THR A 132 10.69 -0.03 -9.94
N ALA A 133 11.18 -0.78 -8.95
CA ALA A 133 12.59 -0.72 -8.56
C ALA A 133 13.52 -1.10 -9.71
N LEU A 134 13.16 -2.14 -10.46
CA LEU A 134 13.90 -2.56 -11.65
C LEU A 134 13.91 -1.49 -12.75
N ALA A 135 12.82 -0.74 -12.94
CA ALA A 135 12.75 0.29 -13.97
C ALA A 135 13.83 1.37 -13.76
N TYR A 136 14.16 1.67 -12.50
CA TYR A 136 15.18 2.66 -12.12
C TYR A 136 16.56 2.06 -11.81
N SER A 137 16.68 0.74 -11.71
CA SER A 137 17.96 0.08 -11.46
C SER A 137 18.85 0.11 -12.70
N ASN A 138 20.15 0.26 -12.50
CA ASN A 138 21.16 0.09 -13.56
C ASN A 138 21.31 -1.38 -13.97
N THR A 139 21.06 -2.31 -13.05
CA THR A 139 21.09 -3.75 -13.28
C THR A 139 19.65 -4.26 -13.37
N LYS A 140 19.35 -5.10 -14.37
CA LYS A 140 18.02 -5.65 -14.64
C LYS A 140 17.92 -7.16 -14.41
N LYS A 141 18.98 -7.81 -13.97
CA LYS A 141 19.04 -9.25 -13.79
C LYS A 141 19.96 -9.65 -12.63
N ASP A 142 19.77 -10.87 -12.15
CA ASP A 142 20.54 -11.47 -11.05
C ASP A 142 20.49 -10.61 -9.75
N ILE A 143 19.28 -10.14 -9.40
CA ILE A 143 19.05 -9.24 -8.27
C ILE A 143 18.16 -9.91 -7.22
N CYS A 144 18.39 -9.60 -5.95
CA CYS A 144 17.44 -9.84 -4.88
C CYS A 144 16.57 -8.59 -4.71
N SER A 145 15.25 -8.74 -4.89
CA SER A 145 14.26 -7.69 -4.59
C SER A 145 13.68 -7.94 -3.20
N VAL A 146 13.69 -6.90 -2.38
CA VAL A 146 13.03 -6.90 -1.06
C VAL A 146 11.96 -5.83 -1.08
N VAL A 147 10.71 -6.24 -0.88
CA VAL A 147 9.55 -5.34 -0.75
C VAL A 147 9.10 -5.36 0.70
N VAL A 148 8.94 -4.17 1.30
CA VAL A 148 8.36 -3.99 2.63
C VAL A 148 7.26 -2.94 2.51
N ASP A 149 6.03 -3.34 2.85
CA ASP A 149 4.84 -2.53 2.65
C ASP A 149 3.91 -2.60 3.86
N GLY A 150 2.86 -1.79 3.87
CA GLY A 150 1.76 -1.92 4.81
C GLY A 150 0.94 -3.17 4.53
N PHE A 151 0.41 -3.26 3.30
CA PHE A 151 -0.39 -4.38 2.82
C PHE A 151 -0.57 -4.31 1.31
N GLY A 152 -0.30 -5.41 0.61
CA GLY A 152 -0.53 -5.55 -0.82
C GLY A 152 -1.08 -6.92 -1.17
N ASP A 153 -2.26 -6.99 -1.75
CA ASP A 153 -3.00 -8.19 -2.13
C ASP A 153 -3.22 -9.19 -0.97
N ARG A 154 -2.17 -9.84 -0.48
CA ARG A 154 -2.18 -10.81 0.62
C ARG A 154 -0.98 -10.67 1.56
N SER A 155 0.06 -10.01 1.10
CA SER A 155 1.38 -9.96 1.73
C SER A 155 1.70 -8.55 2.22
N THR A 156 2.59 -8.43 3.19
CA THR A 156 3.07 -7.19 3.77
C THR A 156 4.56 -6.98 3.55
N ALA A 157 5.28 -8.06 3.25
CA ALA A 157 6.66 -8.04 2.80
C ALA A 157 6.93 -9.26 1.92
N SER A 158 7.89 -9.15 1.00
CA SER A 158 8.34 -10.28 0.17
C SER A 158 9.80 -10.14 -0.21
N ILE A 159 10.42 -11.28 -0.50
CA ILE A 159 11.76 -11.38 -1.06
C ILE A 159 11.66 -12.19 -2.35
N SER A 160 12.17 -11.63 -3.44
CA SER A 160 12.15 -12.28 -4.74
C SER A 160 13.53 -12.28 -5.38
N GLN A 161 13.87 -13.38 -6.03
CA GLN A 161 14.99 -13.44 -6.95
C GLN A 161 14.53 -12.98 -8.32
N VAL A 162 15.20 -11.98 -8.86
CA VAL A 162 14.99 -11.50 -10.22
C VAL A 162 16.11 -12.07 -11.08
N ILE A 163 15.83 -13.07 -11.88
CA ILE A 163 16.75 -13.61 -12.87
C ILE A 163 16.85 -12.62 -14.03
N ASP A 164 15.69 -12.18 -14.53
CA ASP A 164 15.54 -11.06 -15.43
C ASP A 164 14.13 -10.45 -15.28
N PRO A 165 13.78 -9.35 -15.99
CA PRO A 165 12.45 -8.72 -15.85
C PRO A 165 11.25 -9.61 -16.22
N THR A 166 11.48 -10.72 -16.91
CA THR A 166 10.44 -11.69 -17.32
C THR A 166 10.40 -12.92 -16.43
N GLU A 167 11.43 -13.14 -15.59
CA GLU A 167 11.56 -14.28 -14.69
C GLU A 167 11.89 -13.81 -13.26
N ILE A 168 10.85 -13.72 -12.45
CA ILE A 168 10.90 -13.27 -11.05
C ILE A 168 10.31 -14.37 -10.17
N ASN A 169 11.15 -14.93 -9.29
CA ASN A 169 10.79 -16.03 -8.40
C ASN A 169 10.63 -15.50 -6.97
N GLU A 170 9.43 -15.61 -6.41
CA GLU A 170 9.20 -15.32 -4.99
C GLU A 170 9.87 -16.37 -4.12
N LEU A 171 10.77 -15.95 -3.24
CA LEU A 171 11.50 -16.82 -2.31
C LEU A 171 10.87 -16.86 -0.93
N TRP A 172 10.24 -15.75 -0.52
CA TRP A 172 9.64 -15.60 0.80
C TRP A 172 8.58 -14.50 0.77
N GLU A 173 7.53 -14.69 1.56
CA GLU A 173 6.51 -13.66 1.82
C GLU A 173 6.13 -13.62 3.30
N CYS A 174 5.76 -12.43 3.76
CA CYS A 174 5.12 -12.22 5.05
C CYS A 174 3.62 -12.01 4.83
N PRO A 175 2.75 -12.92 5.28
CA PRO A 175 1.32 -12.76 5.12
C PRO A 175 0.76 -11.69 6.08
N TYR A 176 -0.23 -10.94 5.63
CA TYR A 176 -1.07 -10.12 6.50
C TYR A 176 -1.74 -11.04 7.57
N PRO A 177 -1.89 -10.62 8.86
CA PRO A 177 -1.79 -9.24 9.34
C PRO A 177 -0.41 -8.82 9.91
N VAL A 178 0.59 -9.69 9.99
CA VAL A 178 1.93 -9.28 10.45
C VAL A 178 2.54 -8.33 9.43
N SER A 179 2.90 -7.11 9.82
CA SER A 179 3.36 -6.06 8.90
C SER A 179 4.29 -5.05 9.55
N LEU A 180 5.48 -4.88 8.98
CA LEU A 180 6.41 -3.81 9.38
C LEU A 180 5.85 -2.42 9.03
N GLY A 181 5.21 -2.28 7.86
CA GLY A 181 4.62 -1.02 7.45
C GLY A 181 3.46 -0.60 8.35
N LEU A 182 2.53 -1.52 8.65
CA LEU A 182 1.41 -1.23 9.57
C LEU A 182 1.87 -1.06 11.02
N PHE A 183 2.94 -1.73 11.44
CA PHE A 183 3.60 -1.47 12.71
C PHE A 183 4.07 -0.01 12.79
N TYR A 184 4.78 0.46 11.76
CA TYR A 184 5.24 1.85 11.70
C TYR A 184 4.06 2.85 11.68
N SER A 185 3.03 2.57 10.90
CA SER A 185 1.80 3.37 10.86
C SER A 185 1.06 3.37 12.20
N THR A 186 1.08 2.25 12.94
CA THR A 186 0.50 2.19 14.29
C THR A 186 1.25 3.07 15.29
N ILE A 187 2.58 3.07 15.26
CA ILE A 187 3.37 3.99 16.09
C ILE A 187 3.12 5.46 15.67
N THR A 188 2.94 5.71 14.38
CA THR A 188 2.56 7.03 13.86
C THR A 188 1.24 7.51 14.45
N ASP A 189 0.21 6.66 14.45
CA ASP A 189 -1.12 6.92 15.03
C ASP A 189 -1.02 7.14 16.57
N TYR A 190 -0.29 6.24 17.25
CA TYR A 190 -0.05 6.34 18.69
C TYR A 190 0.62 7.67 19.10
N LEU A 191 1.52 8.18 18.26
CA LEU A 191 2.15 9.49 18.41
C LEU A 191 1.25 10.67 17.98
N GLY A 192 -0.01 10.41 17.60
CA GLY A 192 -1.01 11.43 17.27
C GLY A 192 -0.81 12.05 15.89
N PHE A 193 -0.16 11.36 14.96
CA PHE A 193 -0.04 11.78 13.57
C PHE A 193 -0.98 10.97 12.67
N ALA A 194 -1.41 11.55 11.56
CA ALA A 194 -2.26 10.87 10.61
C ALA A 194 -1.49 9.76 9.88
N ILE A 195 -2.06 8.56 9.81
CA ILE A 195 -1.53 7.42 9.04
C ILE A 195 -1.48 7.80 7.55
N ASN A 196 -0.44 7.34 6.85
CA ASN A 196 -0.11 7.62 5.44
C ASN A 196 0.27 9.08 5.13
N GLU A 197 0.30 9.95 6.15
CA GLU A 197 0.68 11.36 6.01
C GLU A 197 1.62 11.83 7.12
N GLY A 198 1.90 11.02 8.11
CA GLY A 198 2.64 11.38 9.31
C GLY A 198 3.91 10.57 9.56
N GLU A 199 4.13 9.49 8.82
CA GLU A 199 5.28 8.60 9.00
C GLU A 199 6.61 9.34 8.85
N TYR A 200 6.71 10.28 7.91
CA TYR A 200 7.91 11.11 7.74
C TYR A 200 8.18 12.04 8.93
N LYS A 201 7.12 12.42 9.67
CA LYS A 201 7.27 13.22 10.90
C LYS A 201 7.86 12.38 12.02
N VAL A 202 7.42 11.12 12.14
CA VAL A 202 8.01 10.16 13.08
C VAL A 202 9.46 9.90 12.74
N MET A 203 9.79 9.74 11.46
CA MET A 203 11.17 9.63 11.00
C MET A 203 12.01 10.86 11.41
N GLY A 204 11.48 12.07 11.22
CA GLY A 204 12.16 13.30 11.66
C GLY A 204 12.34 13.38 13.19
N LEU A 205 11.36 12.92 13.97
CA LEU A 205 11.45 12.88 15.42
C LEU A 205 12.45 11.85 15.95
N SER A 206 12.74 10.79 15.21
CA SER A 206 13.65 9.72 15.63
C SER A 206 15.06 10.23 15.97
N SER A 207 15.50 11.32 15.33
CA SER A 207 16.80 11.94 15.61
C SER A 207 16.92 12.57 17.01
N PHE A 208 15.81 12.80 17.69
CA PHE A 208 15.76 13.33 19.06
C PHE A 208 15.59 12.22 20.11
N GLY A 209 15.44 10.96 19.67
CA GLY A 209 15.24 9.81 20.54
C GLY A 209 16.53 9.19 21.02
N ASP A 210 16.42 8.39 22.13
CA ASP A 210 17.49 7.53 22.62
C ASP A 210 17.14 6.07 22.34
N SER A 211 17.90 5.44 21.44
CA SER A 211 17.74 4.03 21.07
C SER A 211 18.02 3.05 22.22
N ASN A 212 18.74 3.48 23.28
CA ASN A 212 19.05 2.68 24.44
C ASN A 212 18.00 2.82 25.55
N SER A 213 17.02 3.69 25.39
CA SER A 213 15.96 3.90 26.37
C SER A 213 15.16 2.62 26.62
N LYS A 214 14.55 2.52 27.81
CA LYS A 214 13.63 1.41 28.14
C LYS A 214 12.47 1.35 27.13
N LEU A 215 11.96 2.50 26.71
CA LEU A 215 10.84 2.61 25.77
C LEU A 215 11.23 2.06 24.38
N ALA A 216 12.41 2.44 23.86
CA ALA A 216 12.90 1.93 22.58
C ALA A 216 13.03 0.39 22.60
N LYS A 217 13.51 -0.19 23.70
CA LYS A 217 13.59 -1.65 23.87
C LYS A 217 12.22 -2.32 23.92
N LEU A 218 11.23 -1.70 24.55
CA LEU A 218 9.86 -2.22 24.56
C LEU A 218 9.25 -2.21 23.15
N VAL A 219 9.39 -1.10 22.43
CA VAL A 219 8.87 -0.96 21.05
C VAL A 219 9.56 -1.95 20.10
N SER A 220 10.88 -2.11 20.20
CA SER A 220 11.61 -3.08 19.36
C SER A 220 11.22 -4.54 19.64
N GLY A 221 10.78 -4.85 20.86
CA GLY A 221 10.30 -6.17 21.22
C GLY A 221 8.89 -6.53 20.73
N LEU A 222 8.16 -5.57 20.16
CA LEU A 222 6.81 -5.83 19.63
C LEU A 222 6.82 -6.58 18.30
N MET A 223 7.95 -6.62 17.62
CA MET A 223 8.16 -7.32 16.37
C MET A 223 9.56 -7.92 16.33
N ASP A 224 9.67 -9.16 15.89
CA ASP A 224 10.94 -9.88 15.87
C ASP A 224 11.02 -10.84 14.68
N TRP A 225 12.23 -11.31 14.39
CA TRP A 225 12.48 -12.32 13.37
C TRP A 225 12.79 -13.68 14.01
N ASP A 226 11.87 -14.63 13.81
CA ASP A 226 12.13 -16.01 14.21
C ASP A 226 12.98 -16.73 13.16
N SER A 227 14.28 -16.84 13.43
CA SER A 227 15.23 -17.51 12.54
C SER A 227 15.01 -19.01 12.39
N LYS A 228 14.27 -19.65 13.30
CA LYS A 228 13.96 -21.10 13.20
C LYS A 228 12.85 -21.37 12.19
N SER A 229 11.83 -20.54 12.19
CA SER A 229 10.70 -20.66 11.24
C SER A 229 10.85 -19.79 10.00
N ASN A 230 11.88 -18.95 9.93
CA ASN A 230 12.06 -17.92 8.90
C ASN A 230 10.82 -17.01 8.75
N LYS A 231 10.28 -16.54 9.86
CA LYS A 231 9.08 -15.70 9.88
C LYS A 231 9.30 -14.42 10.65
N LEU A 232 8.72 -13.35 10.14
CA LEU A 232 8.47 -12.16 10.93
C LEU A 232 7.32 -12.48 11.91
N ILE A 233 7.53 -12.24 13.18
CA ILE A 233 6.54 -12.48 14.23
C ILE A 233 6.21 -11.18 14.95
N SER A 234 4.97 -11.08 15.38
CA SER A 234 4.49 -9.94 16.15
C SER A 234 3.44 -10.39 17.15
N GLU A 235 3.45 -9.79 18.32
CA GLU A 235 2.38 -9.97 19.31
C GLU A 235 1.17 -9.12 18.89
N MET A 236 0.30 -9.72 18.08
CA MET A 236 -0.84 -9.04 17.45
C MET A 236 -1.85 -8.46 18.45
N SER A 237 -1.81 -8.83 19.72
CA SER A 237 -2.72 -8.29 20.74
C SER A 237 -2.49 -6.80 21.07
N TYR A 238 -1.38 -6.23 20.63
CA TYR A 238 -1.08 -4.80 20.74
C TYR A 238 -1.66 -3.96 19.61
N PHE A 239 -2.14 -4.61 18.53
CA PHE A 239 -2.53 -3.96 17.28
C PHE A 239 -4.00 -4.22 16.95
N ASP A 240 -4.70 -3.18 16.52
CA ASP A 240 -6.12 -3.24 16.14
C ASP A 240 -6.38 -2.93 14.66
N TYR A 241 -5.36 -2.63 13.86
CA TYR A 241 -5.53 -2.30 12.44
C TYR A 241 -6.19 -3.41 11.61
N HIS A 242 -6.10 -4.66 12.05
CA HIS A 242 -6.74 -5.83 11.43
C HIS A 242 -8.14 -6.12 12.00
N LEU A 243 -8.58 -5.36 12.99
CA LEU A 243 -9.86 -5.52 13.70
C LEU A 243 -10.77 -4.32 13.58
N SER A 244 -10.20 -3.11 13.42
CA SER A 244 -10.92 -1.85 13.53
C SER A 244 -10.53 -0.87 12.42
N THR A 245 -11.46 0.03 12.08
CA THR A 245 -11.23 1.17 11.18
C THR A 245 -10.99 2.49 11.93
N SER A 246 -11.15 2.50 13.26
CA SER A 246 -11.11 3.72 14.07
C SER A 246 -9.80 3.92 14.81
N LYS A 247 -9.06 2.86 15.08
CA LYS A 247 -7.82 2.88 15.87
C LYS A 247 -6.91 1.75 15.40
N SER A 248 -5.62 2.02 15.27
CA SER A 248 -4.64 1.04 14.79
C SER A 248 -3.99 0.22 15.91
N TYR A 249 -4.13 0.66 17.17
CA TYR A 249 -3.55 0.03 18.35
C TYR A 249 -4.60 -0.29 19.41
N SER A 250 -4.31 -1.29 20.23
CA SER A 250 -5.15 -1.72 21.35
C SER A 250 -4.83 -0.97 22.64
N SER A 251 -5.70 -1.09 23.66
CA SER A 251 -5.42 -0.59 25.01
C SER A 251 -4.17 -1.22 25.63
N LYS A 252 -3.81 -2.46 25.27
CA LYS A 252 -2.58 -3.08 25.73
C LYS A 252 -1.33 -2.33 25.32
N LEU A 253 -1.34 -1.67 24.16
CA LEU A 253 -0.22 -0.84 23.76
C LEU A 253 -0.09 0.40 24.66
N GLU A 254 -1.22 1.00 25.04
CA GLU A 254 -1.24 2.12 26.00
C GLU A 254 -0.84 1.66 27.41
N ASP A 255 -1.19 0.45 27.82
CA ASP A 255 -0.73 -0.13 29.10
C ASP A 255 0.79 -0.36 29.10
N LEU A 256 1.37 -0.72 27.96
CA LEU A 256 2.80 -0.99 27.80
C LEU A 256 3.64 0.30 27.70
N LEU A 257 3.20 1.26 26.88
CA LEU A 257 3.99 2.44 26.49
C LEU A 257 3.55 3.73 27.21
N GLY A 258 2.42 3.69 27.92
CA GLY A 258 1.74 4.86 28.48
C GLY A 258 0.62 5.36 27.56
N PRO A 259 -0.05 6.46 27.92
CA PRO A 259 -1.14 7.00 27.11
C PRO A 259 -0.64 7.52 25.76
N ALA A 260 -1.43 7.29 24.70
CA ALA A 260 -1.13 7.82 23.38
C ALA A 260 -1.05 9.35 23.40
N ARG A 261 -0.17 9.90 22.56
CA ARG A 261 0.02 11.34 22.50
C ARG A 261 -1.24 12.06 22.00
N ASN A 262 -1.64 13.09 22.71
CA ASN A 262 -2.69 13.99 22.23
C ASN A 262 -2.12 14.89 21.10
N PRO A 263 -2.66 14.86 19.87
CA PRO A 263 -2.15 15.65 18.74
C PRO A 263 -2.28 17.16 18.95
N PHE A 264 -3.16 17.62 19.85
CA PHE A 264 -3.37 19.03 20.15
C PHE A 264 -2.41 19.59 21.22
N VAL A 265 -1.59 18.73 21.82
CA VAL A 265 -0.55 19.15 22.79
C VAL A 265 0.77 19.32 22.06
N PRO A 266 1.47 20.47 22.19
CA PRO A 266 2.78 20.67 21.58
C PRO A 266 3.78 19.60 22.03
N LEU A 267 4.71 19.25 21.14
CA LEU A 267 5.88 18.45 21.51
C LEU A 267 6.80 19.31 22.39
N ILE A 268 7.06 18.85 23.58
CA ILE A 268 8.00 19.49 24.50
C ILE A 268 9.31 18.69 24.39
N PRO A 269 10.42 19.32 23.98
CA PRO A 269 11.73 18.68 24.03
C PRO A 269 12.02 18.28 25.48
N GLY A 270 12.35 17.00 25.72
CA GLY A 270 12.78 16.48 27.01
C GLY A 270 14.24 16.82 27.32
#